data_3d625f59131076f18f771ca077d5190b
#
_entry.id   3d625f59131076f18f771ca077d5190b
#
_cell.length_a   1.000
_cell.length_b   1.000
_cell.length_c   1.000
_cell.angle_alpha   90.00
_cell.angle_beta   90.00
_cell.angle_gamma   90.00
#
_symmetry.space_group_name_H-M   'P 1'
#
loop_
_entity.id
_entity.type
_entity.pdbx_description
1 polymer ?
#
loop_
_entity_poly.entity_id
_entity_poly.type
_entity_poly.pdbx_seq_one_letter_code
_entity_poly.pdbx_strand_id
1 'polypeptide(L)'
;MANVIAYGEDPLTLWALTVRLGHVLNELHDPTPASDVLVVYRPSFGRGGAAKHSRAGRRAEFGEFDAILRSDSAVYLVEAKWHRSPEIQGGAAILRDEQTTRHRILRWLLNEWREQRATSWSEFRPRAVTAFEHDFPGMTLASDGRRLAGSLEYLMRLLGSRTEAIRDVLLVLCPEGQDVEIARAPDGFTVVRVPFAPLTASTDYFRLQ
;
A
#
# COMPACT_ATOMS: atom_id res chain seq x y z
N MET A 1 18.92 -21.70 -10.38
CA MET A 1 18.43 -20.54 -9.62
C MET A 1 19.03 -20.57 -8.22
N ALA A 2 19.28 -19.41 -7.61
CA ALA A 2 19.77 -19.35 -6.24
C ALA A 2 18.70 -19.85 -5.27
N ASN A 3 19.13 -20.54 -4.20
CA ASN A 3 18.22 -21.01 -3.16
C ASN A 3 18.14 -19.93 -2.09
N VAL A 4 17.10 -19.10 -2.11
CA VAL A 4 16.95 -17.96 -1.19
C VAL A 4 15.97 -18.33 -0.08
N ILE A 5 16.45 -18.21 1.16
CA ILE A 5 15.64 -18.38 2.36
C ILE A 5 15.40 -17.00 2.95
N ALA A 6 14.17 -16.70 3.31
CA ALA A 6 13.75 -15.41 3.83
C ALA A 6 12.92 -15.57 5.11
N TYR A 7 12.79 -14.47 5.86
CA TYR A 7 12.05 -14.39 7.10
C TYR A 7 11.39 -13.03 7.24
N GLY A 8 10.16 -13.01 7.75
CA GLY A 8 9.44 -11.79 8.11
C GLY A 8 8.49 -11.26 7.04
N GLU A 9 7.80 -10.18 7.37
CA GLU A 9 6.70 -9.61 6.59
C GLU A 9 7.15 -9.08 5.23
N ASP A 10 8.22 -8.29 5.17
CA ASP A 10 8.68 -7.66 3.93
C ASP A 10 9.02 -8.67 2.81
N PRO A 11 9.85 -9.71 3.05
CA PRO A 11 10.13 -10.71 2.02
C PRO A 11 8.90 -11.55 1.65
N LEU A 12 8.01 -11.86 2.61
CA LEU A 12 6.75 -12.55 2.34
C LEU A 12 5.84 -11.71 1.45
N THR A 13 5.76 -10.40 1.72
CA THR A 13 4.99 -9.48 0.90
C THR A 13 5.53 -9.44 -0.53
N LEU A 14 6.84 -9.31 -0.70
CA LEU A 14 7.45 -9.32 -2.04
C LEU A 14 7.17 -10.64 -2.77
N TRP A 15 7.33 -11.78 -2.10
CA TRP A 15 7.03 -13.09 -2.65
C TRP A 15 5.56 -13.23 -3.05
N ALA A 16 4.63 -12.78 -2.19
CA ALA A 16 3.20 -12.81 -2.48
C ALA A 16 2.85 -11.98 -3.73
N LEU A 17 3.46 -10.82 -3.87
CA LEU A 17 3.20 -9.89 -4.97
C LEU A 17 4.01 -10.17 -6.25
N THR A 18 4.85 -11.20 -6.25
CA THR A 18 5.60 -11.64 -7.43
C THR A 18 5.28 -13.08 -7.80
N VAL A 19 5.52 -14.03 -6.90
CA VAL A 19 5.33 -15.45 -7.15
C VAL A 19 3.86 -15.87 -7.03
N ARG A 20 3.11 -15.27 -6.09
CA ARG A 20 1.70 -15.58 -5.82
C ARG A 20 0.74 -14.52 -6.34
N LEU A 21 1.19 -13.61 -7.18
CA LEU A 21 0.36 -12.51 -7.69
C LEU A 21 -0.92 -13.00 -8.38
N GLY A 22 -0.85 -14.09 -9.14
CA GLY A 22 -2.04 -14.69 -9.75
C GLY A 22 -3.08 -15.15 -8.73
N HIS A 23 -2.64 -15.70 -7.58
CA HIS A 23 -3.55 -16.03 -6.48
C HIS A 23 -4.17 -14.77 -5.86
N VAL A 24 -3.37 -13.71 -5.63
CA VAL A 24 -3.87 -12.43 -5.11
C VAL A 24 -4.95 -11.84 -6.03
N LEU A 25 -4.71 -11.84 -7.33
CA LEU A 25 -5.68 -11.33 -8.31
C LEU A 25 -6.97 -12.16 -8.34
N ASN A 26 -6.87 -13.48 -8.24
CA ASN A 26 -8.06 -14.36 -8.16
C ASN A 26 -8.91 -14.05 -6.93
N GLU A 27 -8.30 -13.86 -5.76
CA GLU A 27 -9.03 -13.48 -4.53
C GLU A 27 -9.68 -12.08 -4.66
N LEU A 28 -9.07 -11.19 -5.44
CA LEU A 28 -9.62 -9.86 -5.74
C LEU A 28 -10.66 -9.89 -6.86
N HIS A 29 -10.92 -11.05 -7.47
CA HIS A 29 -11.77 -11.20 -8.65
C HIS A 29 -11.33 -10.31 -9.82
N ASP A 30 -10.02 -10.14 -9.97
CA ASP A 30 -9.41 -9.36 -11.04
C ASP A 30 -8.95 -10.29 -12.18
N PRO A 31 -9.51 -10.16 -13.39
CA PRO A 31 -9.17 -11.05 -14.51
C PRO A 31 -7.85 -10.70 -15.19
N THR A 32 -7.15 -9.64 -14.77
CA THR A 32 -5.89 -9.21 -15.39
C THR A 32 -4.82 -10.28 -15.21
N PRO A 33 -4.12 -10.70 -16.28
CA PRO A 33 -2.99 -11.59 -16.15
C PRO A 33 -1.91 -11.00 -15.25
N ALA A 34 -1.31 -11.83 -14.39
CA ALA A 34 -0.27 -11.37 -13.46
C ALA A 34 0.94 -10.71 -14.16
N SER A 35 1.24 -11.11 -15.40
CA SER A 35 2.28 -10.50 -16.24
C SER A 35 2.00 -9.04 -16.62
N ASP A 36 0.73 -8.64 -16.61
CA ASP A 36 0.27 -7.33 -17.08
C ASP A 36 0.04 -6.34 -15.94
N VAL A 37 0.21 -6.84 -14.70
CA VAL A 37 0.06 -6.02 -13.48
C VAL A 37 1.37 -5.33 -13.15
N LEU A 38 1.30 -4.02 -12.98
CA LEU A 38 2.41 -3.25 -12.42
C LEU A 38 2.40 -3.34 -10.91
N VAL A 39 3.52 -3.76 -10.33
CA VAL A 39 3.75 -3.78 -8.89
C VAL A 39 4.73 -2.67 -8.52
N VAL A 40 4.30 -1.72 -7.70
CA VAL A 40 5.18 -0.72 -7.06
C VAL A 40 5.40 -1.17 -5.61
N TYR A 41 6.55 -1.76 -5.35
CA TYR A 41 6.87 -2.31 -4.04
C TYR A 41 7.52 -1.26 -3.14
N ARG A 42 7.00 -1.10 -1.93
CA ARG A 42 7.44 -0.18 -0.87
C ARG A 42 7.66 1.27 -1.33
N PRO A 43 6.67 1.89 -2.02
CA PRO A 43 6.79 3.31 -2.35
C PRO A 43 6.79 4.14 -1.06
N SER A 44 7.82 4.98 -0.92
CA SER A 44 7.99 5.83 0.26
C SER A 44 7.59 7.27 -0.04
N PHE A 45 6.69 7.81 0.77
CA PHE A 45 6.23 9.20 0.73
C PHE A 45 6.77 10.00 1.91
N GLY A 46 8.01 9.71 2.26
CA GLY A 46 8.70 10.26 3.41
C GLY A 46 8.33 9.50 4.69
N ARG A 47 9.34 9.25 5.50
CA ARG A 47 9.11 8.78 6.86
C ARG A 47 8.79 10.00 7.70
N GLY A 48 7.51 10.23 7.97
CA GLY A 48 7.11 11.15 9.01
C GLY A 48 7.77 10.68 10.31
N GLY A 49 9.03 11.02 10.44
CA GLY A 49 9.77 10.70 11.64
C GLY A 49 8.97 11.23 12.80
N ALA A 50 8.78 10.41 13.83
CA ALA A 50 8.33 10.82 15.14
C ALA A 50 9.36 11.80 15.73
N ALA A 51 9.58 12.91 15.05
CA ALA A 51 10.22 14.07 15.61
C ALA A 51 9.22 14.64 16.59
N LYS A 52 9.23 14.08 17.81
CA LYS A 52 8.53 14.61 18.99
C LYS A 52 8.84 16.09 19.26
N HIS A 53 9.56 16.76 18.36
CA HIS A 53 10.14 18.11 18.58
C HIS A 53 10.14 19.02 17.36
N SER A 54 9.40 18.74 16.26
CA SER A 54 9.28 19.75 15.23
C SER A 54 8.22 20.76 15.65
N ARG A 55 8.68 21.97 15.96
CA ARG A 55 7.85 23.17 16.07
C ARG A 55 6.84 23.21 14.92
N ALA A 56 5.58 23.40 15.28
CA ALA A 56 4.41 23.77 14.48
C ALA A 56 4.64 23.93 12.95
N GLY A 57 4.87 22.83 12.24
CA GLY A 57 4.93 22.81 10.78
C GLY A 57 4.02 21.71 10.24
N ARG A 58 3.21 22.05 9.23
CA ARG A 58 2.40 21.04 8.53
C ARG A 58 3.32 20.01 7.87
N ARG A 59 2.94 18.74 7.97
CA ARG A 59 3.74 17.62 7.43
C ARG A 59 3.30 17.33 6.00
N ALA A 60 4.27 17.24 5.08
CA ALA A 60 4.05 16.76 3.72
C ALA A 60 4.26 15.24 3.57
N GLU A 61 4.85 14.61 4.58
CA GLU A 61 5.23 13.19 4.59
C GLU A 61 4.12 12.36 5.22
N PHE A 62 3.73 11.26 4.57
CA PHE A 62 2.63 10.39 5.05
C PHE A 62 2.98 8.90 5.09
N GLY A 63 4.25 8.55 5.00
CA GLY A 63 4.74 7.20 5.29
C GLY A 63 5.07 6.37 4.07
N GLU A 64 5.03 5.06 4.23
CA GLU A 64 5.47 4.07 3.25
C GLU A 64 4.36 3.01 3.11
N PHE A 65 3.98 2.69 1.88
CA PHE A 65 3.07 1.58 1.59
C PHE A 65 3.86 0.27 1.48
N ASP A 66 3.22 -0.84 1.75
CA ASP A 66 3.83 -2.13 1.47
C ASP A 66 3.85 -2.39 -0.03
N ALA A 67 2.77 -2.06 -0.74
CA ALA A 67 2.77 -2.03 -2.20
C ALA A 67 1.60 -1.23 -2.79
N ILE A 68 1.70 -0.94 -4.09
CA ILE A 68 0.59 -0.50 -4.92
C ILE A 68 0.59 -1.39 -6.16
N LEU A 69 -0.58 -1.95 -6.50
CA LEU A 69 -0.76 -2.72 -7.73
C LEU A 69 -1.60 -1.89 -8.69
N ARG A 70 -1.25 -1.92 -9.98
CA ARG A 70 -2.11 -1.42 -11.03
C ARG A 70 -2.38 -2.54 -12.03
N SER A 71 -3.63 -2.94 -12.12
CA SER A 71 -4.16 -3.87 -13.12
C SER A 71 -4.95 -3.10 -14.20
N ASP A 72 -5.59 -3.83 -15.10
CA ASP A 72 -6.54 -3.25 -16.04
C ASP A 72 -7.89 -2.89 -15.37
N SER A 73 -8.19 -3.50 -14.23
CA SER A 73 -9.47 -3.34 -13.51
C SER A 73 -9.41 -2.30 -12.40
N ALA A 74 -8.28 -2.18 -11.69
CA ALA A 74 -8.18 -1.33 -10.50
C ALA A 74 -6.74 -0.92 -10.17
N VAL A 75 -6.64 0.11 -9.31
CA VAL A 75 -5.45 0.42 -8.52
C VAL A 75 -5.70 -0.08 -7.10
N TYR A 76 -4.88 -1.02 -6.65
CA TYR A 76 -4.95 -1.58 -5.30
C TYR A 76 -3.89 -0.96 -4.42
N LEU A 77 -4.32 -0.37 -3.30
CA LEU A 77 -3.45 0.13 -2.25
C LEU A 77 -3.30 -0.99 -1.22
N VAL A 78 -2.10 -1.54 -1.09
CA VAL A 78 -1.85 -2.76 -0.32
C VAL A 78 -1.18 -2.43 1.00
N GLU A 79 -1.79 -2.89 2.08
CA GLU A 79 -1.18 -3.03 3.40
C GLU A 79 -1.03 -4.53 3.68
N ALA A 80 0.17 -4.97 4.04
CA ALA A 80 0.46 -6.37 4.34
C ALA A 80 0.61 -6.59 5.84
N LYS A 81 0.13 -7.73 6.30
CA LYS A 81 0.32 -8.20 7.68
C LYS A 81 0.59 -9.69 7.68
N TRP A 82 1.61 -10.11 8.37
CA TRP A 82 1.81 -11.54 8.60
C TRP A 82 1.05 -12.00 9.85
N HIS A 83 0.81 -13.30 9.95
CA HIS A 83 0.00 -13.89 11.03
C HIS A 83 0.43 -13.56 12.46
N ARG A 84 1.70 -13.15 12.66
CA ARG A 84 2.24 -12.71 13.96
C ARG A 84 2.23 -11.20 14.15
N SER A 85 1.66 -10.46 13.22
CA SER A 85 1.56 -9.01 13.36
C SER A 85 0.69 -8.66 14.58
N PRO A 86 1.10 -7.70 15.42
CA PRO A 86 0.29 -7.26 16.56
C PRO A 86 -1.04 -6.64 16.13
N GLU A 87 -1.16 -6.25 14.85
CA GLU A 87 -2.40 -5.75 14.26
C GLU A 87 -3.40 -6.88 13.93
N ILE A 88 -3.00 -8.16 14.01
CA ILE A 88 -3.91 -9.32 13.84
C ILE A 88 -4.15 -9.97 15.19
N GLN A 89 -5.30 -9.75 15.78
CA GLN A 89 -5.64 -10.26 17.10
C GLN A 89 -7.11 -10.70 17.18
N GLY A 90 -7.37 -11.88 17.76
CA GLY A 90 -8.72 -12.35 18.06
C GLY A 90 -9.65 -12.40 16.85
N GLY A 91 -9.15 -12.74 15.67
CA GLY A 91 -9.95 -12.74 14.44
C GLY A 91 -10.24 -11.36 13.86
N ALA A 92 -9.57 -10.32 14.36
CA ALA A 92 -9.69 -8.96 13.82
C ALA A 92 -8.34 -8.46 13.29
N ALA A 93 -8.38 -7.69 12.21
CA ALA A 93 -7.26 -6.90 11.76
C ALA A 93 -7.51 -5.43 12.09
N ILE A 94 -6.64 -4.86 12.91
CA ILE A 94 -6.76 -3.47 13.37
C ILE A 94 -5.55 -2.69 12.86
N LEU A 95 -5.77 -1.88 11.83
CA LEU A 95 -4.73 -0.99 11.33
C LEU A 95 -4.59 0.24 12.21
N ARG A 96 -3.37 0.77 12.31
CA ARG A 96 -3.09 2.03 13.00
C ARG A 96 -3.65 3.22 12.21
N ASP A 97 -4.00 4.29 12.88
CA ASP A 97 -4.55 5.50 12.25
C ASP A 97 -3.64 6.06 11.14
N GLU A 98 -2.32 5.97 11.31
CA GLU A 98 -1.38 6.42 10.29
C GLU A 98 -1.48 5.57 9.00
N GLN A 99 -1.75 4.27 9.12
CA GLN A 99 -1.89 3.36 7.98
C GLN A 99 -3.18 3.68 7.20
N THR A 100 -4.31 3.78 7.90
CA THR A 100 -5.60 4.13 7.27
C THR A 100 -5.58 5.55 6.68
N THR A 101 -4.97 6.50 7.37
CA THR A 101 -4.81 7.89 6.89
C THR A 101 -3.98 7.93 5.62
N ARG A 102 -2.89 7.17 5.53
CA ARG A 102 -2.03 7.05 4.35
C ARG A 102 -2.82 6.58 3.12
N HIS A 103 -3.66 5.55 3.28
CA HIS A 103 -4.54 5.05 2.22
C HIS A 103 -5.52 6.13 1.76
N ARG A 104 -6.15 6.85 2.69
CA ARG A 104 -7.06 7.97 2.38
C ARG A 104 -6.36 9.08 1.61
N ILE A 105 -5.14 9.47 2.02
CA ILE A 105 -4.34 10.51 1.35
C ILE A 105 -4.03 10.12 -0.09
N LEU A 106 -3.51 8.91 -0.32
CA LEU A 106 -3.14 8.51 -1.68
C LEU A 106 -4.36 8.35 -2.59
N ARG A 107 -5.47 7.83 -2.06
CA ARG A 107 -6.75 7.78 -2.78
C ARG A 107 -7.20 9.19 -3.17
N TRP A 108 -7.15 10.13 -2.25
CA TRP A 108 -7.48 11.53 -2.48
C TRP A 108 -6.59 12.14 -3.58
N LEU A 109 -5.28 11.97 -3.47
CA LEU A 109 -4.32 12.46 -4.46
C LEU A 109 -4.59 11.91 -5.86
N LEU A 110 -4.85 10.61 -5.97
CA LEU A 110 -5.15 9.97 -7.27
C LEU A 110 -6.45 10.49 -7.88
N ASN A 111 -7.49 10.67 -7.09
CA ASN A 111 -8.77 11.20 -7.55
C ASN A 111 -8.63 12.65 -8.01
N GLU A 112 -8.04 13.50 -7.18
CA GLU A 112 -7.82 14.92 -7.51
C GLU A 112 -6.92 15.09 -8.74
N TRP A 113 -5.86 14.29 -8.84
CA TRP A 113 -4.98 14.32 -10.01
C TRP A 113 -5.74 14.01 -11.31
N ARG A 114 -6.60 13.00 -11.28
CA ARG A 114 -7.44 12.59 -12.41
C ARG A 114 -8.49 13.64 -12.75
N GLU A 115 -9.17 14.16 -11.74
CA GLU A 115 -10.23 15.16 -11.89
C GLU A 115 -9.70 16.46 -12.49
N GLN A 116 -8.55 16.92 -11.98
CA GLN A 116 -7.86 18.10 -12.49
C GLN A 116 -7.13 17.88 -13.80
N ARG A 117 -7.00 16.63 -14.27
CA ARG A 117 -6.22 16.25 -15.45
C ARG A 117 -4.79 16.80 -15.42
N ALA A 118 -4.21 16.80 -14.23
CA ALA A 118 -2.89 17.38 -14.02
C ALA A 118 -1.81 16.55 -14.73
N THR A 119 -0.81 17.23 -15.28
CA THR A 119 0.32 16.59 -15.98
C THR A 119 1.64 16.77 -15.25
N SER A 120 1.68 17.69 -14.27
CA SER A 120 2.84 17.95 -13.42
C SER A 120 2.44 18.31 -12.00
N TRP A 121 3.36 18.13 -11.05
CA TRP A 121 3.14 18.51 -9.66
C TRP A 121 2.99 20.02 -9.49
N SER A 122 3.77 20.79 -10.24
CA SER A 122 3.69 22.26 -10.24
C SER A 122 2.35 22.80 -10.73
N GLU A 123 1.67 22.08 -11.62
CA GLU A 123 0.32 22.39 -12.06
C GLU A 123 -0.73 21.96 -11.05
N PHE A 124 -0.59 20.75 -10.50
CA PHE A 124 -1.52 20.13 -9.56
C PHE A 124 -1.55 20.84 -8.19
N ARG A 125 -0.36 21.03 -7.60
CA ARG A 125 -0.25 21.50 -6.22
C ARG A 125 -0.98 22.81 -5.93
N PRO A 126 -0.86 23.90 -6.71
CA PRO A 126 -1.53 25.16 -6.43
C PRO A 126 -3.05 25.04 -6.40
N ARG A 127 -3.62 24.13 -7.17
CA ARG A 127 -5.07 23.91 -7.24
C ARG A 127 -5.58 23.03 -6.12
N ALA A 128 -4.75 22.11 -5.63
CA ALA A 128 -5.11 21.05 -4.68
C ALA A 128 -4.80 21.40 -3.22
N VAL A 129 -3.81 22.25 -2.95
CA VAL A 129 -3.25 22.43 -1.60
C VAL A 129 -4.28 22.87 -0.57
N THR A 130 -5.18 23.79 -0.90
CA THR A 130 -6.19 24.29 0.04
C THR A 130 -7.21 23.20 0.40
N ALA A 131 -7.70 22.44 -0.58
CA ALA A 131 -8.62 21.34 -0.34
C ALA A 131 -7.93 20.21 0.46
N PHE A 132 -6.67 19.91 0.12
CA PHE A 132 -5.89 18.91 0.85
C PHE A 132 -5.73 19.29 2.34
N GLU A 133 -5.38 20.53 2.63
CA GLU A 133 -5.18 21.03 4.00
C GLU A 133 -6.48 21.10 4.80
N HIS A 134 -7.60 21.25 4.12
CA HIS A 134 -8.93 21.16 4.73
C HIS A 134 -9.28 19.71 5.08
N ASP A 135 -9.06 18.77 4.16
CA ASP A 135 -9.44 17.35 4.33
C ASP A 135 -8.48 16.57 5.24
N PHE A 136 -7.22 17.06 5.33
CA PHE A 136 -6.17 16.47 6.18
C PHE A 136 -5.52 17.54 7.08
N PRO A 137 -6.21 17.95 8.16
CA PRO A 137 -5.71 18.98 9.06
C PRO A 137 -4.32 18.64 9.63
N GLY A 138 -3.41 19.62 9.64
CA GLY A 138 -2.04 19.43 10.10
C GLY A 138 -1.08 18.84 9.07
N MET A 139 -1.56 18.54 7.85
CA MET A 139 -0.76 18.10 6.73
C MET A 139 -0.74 19.16 5.62
N THR A 140 0.22 19.06 4.71
CA THR A 140 0.30 19.90 3.51
C THR A 140 0.89 19.11 2.35
N LEU A 141 0.70 19.57 1.12
CA LEU A 141 1.33 18.97 -0.05
C LEU A 141 2.81 19.36 -0.15
N ALA A 142 3.64 18.44 -0.60
CA ALA A 142 5.07 18.68 -0.81
C ALA A 142 5.29 19.90 -1.71
N SER A 143 6.23 20.77 -1.31
CA SER A 143 6.59 21.94 -2.11
C SER A 143 7.29 21.52 -3.40
N ASP A 144 7.12 22.34 -4.45
CA ASP A 144 7.79 22.13 -5.72
C ASP A 144 9.31 22.05 -5.55
N GLY A 145 9.95 21.23 -6.39
CA GLY A 145 11.40 20.99 -6.34
C GLY A 145 11.87 20.09 -5.19
N ARG A 146 10.99 19.66 -4.31
CA ARG A 146 11.33 18.63 -3.29
C ARG A 146 11.31 17.23 -3.90
N ARG A 147 12.21 16.36 -3.42
CA ARG A 147 12.27 14.96 -3.85
C ARG A 147 10.92 14.25 -3.73
N LEU A 148 10.20 14.52 -2.65
CA LEU A 148 8.88 13.95 -2.43
C LEU A 148 7.87 14.38 -3.50
N ALA A 149 7.88 15.67 -3.91
CA ALA A 149 7.04 16.16 -5.00
C ALA A 149 7.32 15.40 -6.31
N GLY A 150 8.59 15.20 -6.67
CA GLY A 150 8.97 14.42 -7.83
C GLY A 150 8.56 12.96 -7.75
N SER A 151 8.65 12.34 -6.57
CA SER A 151 8.20 10.95 -6.35
C SER A 151 6.69 10.83 -6.49
N LEU A 152 5.94 11.77 -5.93
CA LEU A 152 4.47 11.82 -6.06
C LEU A 152 4.05 12.06 -7.51
N GLU A 153 4.66 13.02 -8.20
CA GLU A 153 4.39 13.26 -9.62
C GLU A 153 4.61 12.00 -10.47
N TYR A 154 5.74 11.33 -10.29
CA TYR A 154 6.02 10.10 -11.00
C TYR A 154 4.94 9.04 -10.76
N LEU A 155 4.56 8.84 -9.50
CA LEU A 155 3.52 7.88 -9.14
C LEU A 155 2.14 8.28 -9.69
N MET A 156 1.77 9.56 -9.59
CA MET A 156 0.49 10.05 -10.14
C MET A 156 0.41 9.86 -11.65
N ARG A 157 1.49 10.13 -12.38
CA ARG A 157 1.56 9.85 -13.83
C ARG A 157 1.44 8.36 -14.14
N LEU A 158 2.05 7.52 -13.30
CA LEU A 158 2.04 6.07 -13.47
C LEU A 158 0.65 5.47 -13.23
N LEU A 159 -0.07 5.97 -12.20
CA LEU A 159 -1.34 5.43 -11.72
C LEU A 159 -2.56 6.27 -12.08
N GLY A 160 -2.36 7.57 -12.31
CA GLY A 160 -3.44 8.55 -12.46
C GLY A 160 -4.06 8.64 -13.85
N SER A 161 -3.43 8.05 -14.88
CA SER A 161 -3.85 8.22 -16.28
C SER A 161 -5.10 7.44 -16.67
N ARG A 162 -5.58 6.53 -15.83
CA ARG A 162 -6.74 5.66 -16.09
C ARG A 162 -7.85 5.92 -15.07
N THR A 163 -9.07 5.53 -15.43
CA THR A 163 -10.29 5.74 -14.63
C THR A 163 -10.66 4.54 -13.75
N GLU A 164 -9.72 3.60 -13.57
CA GLU A 164 -9.97 2.40 -12.77
C GLU A 164 -10.30 2.74 -11.31
N ALA A 165 -11.10 1.88 -10.70
CA ALA A 165 -11.43 1.97 -9.28
C ALA A 165 -10.16 1.91 -8.41
N ILE A 166 -10.14 2.68 -7.31
CA ILE A 166 -9.09 2.58 -6.31
C ILE A 166 -9.64 1.75 -5.15
N ARG A 167 -8.96 0.65 -4.80
CA ARG A 167 -9.39 -0.29 -3.77
C ARG A 167 -8.29 -0.48 -2.72
N ASP A 168 -8.69 -0.57 -1.45
CA ASP A 168 -7.78 -0.89 -0.35
C ASP A 168 -7.76 -2.40 -0.13
N VAL A 169 -6.56 -2.96 0.02
CA VAL A 169 -6.33 -4.39 0.21
C VAL A 169 -5.51 -4.60 1.48
N LEU A 170 -6.02 -5.48 2.33
CA LEU A 170 -5.26 -6.05 3.44
C LEU A 170 -4.77 -7.44 3.04
N LEU A 171 -3.47 -7.55 2.79
CA LEU A 171 -2.82 -8.81 2.47
C LEU A 171 -2.43 -9.53 3.76
N VAL A 172 -3.02 -10.69 4.03
CA VAL A 172 -2.74 -11.49 5.23
C VAL A 172 -1.88 -12.69 4.85
N LEU A 173 -0.64 -12.67 5.33
CA LEU A 173 0.36 -13.68 5.07
C LEU A 173 0.35 -14.71 6.20
N CYS A 174 -0.07 -15.95 5.91
CA CYS A 174 -0.25 -16.99 6.93
C CYS A 174 0.40 -18.31 6.51
N PRO A 175 0.91 -19.11 7.46
CA PRO A 175 1.41 -20.44 7.16
C PRO A 175 0.30 -21.34 6.59
N GLU A 176 0.64 -22.20 5.63
CA GLU A 176 -0.27 -23.23 5.14
C GLU A 176 -0.80 -24.10 6.28
N GLY A 177 -2.10 -24.40 6.24
CA GLY A 177 -2.77 -25.19 7.28
C GLY A 177 -3.10 -24.41 8.57
N GLN A 178 -2.73 -23.14 8.70
CA GLN A 178 -3.21 -22.26 9.76
C GLN A 178 -4.39 -21.45 9.26
N ASP A 179 -5.55 -21.68 9.86
CA ASP A 179 -6.73 -20.87 9.56
C ASP A 179 -6.67 -19.56 10.35
N VAL A 180 -6.10 -18.53 9.72
CA VAL A 180 -6.12 -17.17 10.24
C VAL A 180 -7.41 -16.52 9.77
N GLU A 181 -8.50 -16.78 10.50
CA GLU A 181 -9.76 -16.14 10.20
C GLU A 181 -9.71 -14.64 10.57
N ILE A 182 -10.00 -13.79 9.60
CA ILE A 182 -10.23 -12.36 9.81
C ILE A 182 -11.72 -12.10 9.66
N ALA A 183 -12.43 -12.26 10.76
CA ALA A 183 -13.87 -11.99 10.81
C ALA A 183 -14.17 -10.48 10.76
N ARG A 184 -13.22 -9.64 11.16
CA ARG A 184 -13.35 -8.18 11.17
C ARG A 184 -12.17 -7.52 10.51
N ALA A 185 -12.37 -7.02 9.31
CA ALA A 185 -11.41 -6.21 8.57
C ALA A 185 -11.59 -4.71 8.86
N PRO A 186 -10.58 -3.87 8.60
CA PRO A 186 -10.75 -2.42 8.58
C PRO A 186 -11.78 -2.01 7.51
N ASP A 187 -12.55 -0.97 7.80
CA ASP A 187 -13.59 -0.49 6.89
C ASP A 187 -13.03 -0.16 5.50
N GLY A 188 -13.68 -0.67 4.46
CA GLY A 188 -13.31 -0.46 3.07
C GLY A 188 -12.15 -1.30 2.55
N PHE A 189 -11.54 -2.16 3.40
CA PHE A 189 -10.48 -3.06 2.96
C PHE A 189 -11.03 -4.42 2.50
N THR A 190 -10.54 -4.88 1.35
CA THR A 190 -10.71 -6.27 0.93
C THR A 190 -9.58 -7.10 1.53
N VAL A 191 -9.93 -8.17 2.26
CA VAL A 191 -8.93 -9.09 2.82
C VAL A 191 -8.56 -10.15 1.80
N VAL A 192 -7.27 -10.27 1.54
CA VAL A 192 -6.70 -11.34 0.70
C VAL A 192 -5.75 -12.16 1.54
N ARG A 193 -5.97 -13.48 1.61
CA ARG A 193 -5.11 -14.40 2.33
C ARG A 193 -4.12 -15.04 1.37
N VAL A 194 -2.84 -15.00 1.73
CA VAL A 194 -1.80 -15.67 0.95
C VAL A 194 -1.07 -16.66 1.84
N PRO A 195 -1.37 -17.96 1.67
CA PRO A 195 -0.68 -19.00 2.41
C PRO A 195 0.76 -19.19 1.91
N PHE A 196 1.69 -19.39 2.84
CA PHE A 196 3.07 -19.73 2.55
C PHE A 196 3.48 -21.02 3.27
N ALA A 197 4.38 -21.80 2.67
CA ALA A 197 4.94 -23.00 3.26
C ALA A 197 6.18 -22.64 4.11
N PRO A 198 6.12 -22.71 5.46
CA PRO A 198 7.30 -22.53 6.29
C PRO A 198 8.27 -23.71 6.09
N LEU A 199 9.58 -23.47 6.24
CA LEU A 199 10.59 -24.54 6.10
C LEU A 199 10.47 -25.61 7.17
N THR A 200 9.99 -25.24 8.36
CA THR A 200 9.68 -26.17 9.45
C THR A 200 8.46 -25.65 10.22
N ALA A 201 7.74 -26.55 10.89
CA ALA A 201 6.57 -26.18 11.69
C ALA A 201 6.87 -25.20 12.86
N SER A 202 8.12 -25.07 13.26
CA SER A 202 8.54 -24.22 14.38
C SER A 202 9.13 -22.86 13.96
N THR A 203 9.20 -22.57 12.66
CA THR A 203 9.85 -21.36 12.14
C THR A 203 8.98 -20.69 11.08
N ASP A 204 9.17 -19.39 10.91
CA ASP A 204 8.56 -18.62 9.80
C ASP A 204 9.55 -18.36 8.66
N TYR A 205 10.65 -19.09 8.64
CA TYR A 205 11.52 -19.11 7.46
C TYR A 205 10.83 -19.80 6.30
N PHE A 206 10.94 -19.26 5.12
CA PHE A 206 10.34 -19.80 3.91
C PHE A 206 11.31 -19.66 2.74
N ARG A 207 11.06 -20.41 1.67
CA ARG A 207 11.86 -20.37 0.45
C ARG A 207 11.18 -19.49 -0.59
N LEU A 208 11.93 -18.53 -1.13
CA LEU A 208 11.52 -17.77 -2.31
C LEU A 208 11.72 -18.67 -3.56
N GLN A 209 10.63 -19.16 -4.15
CA GLN A 209 10.63 -19.96 -5.38
C GLN A 209 9.65 -19.38 -6.37
#